data_51b9ef5a367ad1f542e637f84755cb0e
#
_entry.id   51b9ef5a367ad1f542e637f84755cb0e
#
_cell.length_a   1.000
_cell.length_b   1.000
_cell.length_c   1.000
_cell.angle_alpha   90.00
_cell.angle_beta   90.00
_cell.angle_gamma   90.00
#
_symmetry.space_group_name_H-M   'P 1'
#
loop_
_entity.id
_entity.type
_entity.pdbx_description
1 polymer ?
#
loop_
_entity_poly.entity_id
_entity_poly.type
_entity_poly.pdbx_seq_one_letter_code
_entity_poly.pdbx_strand_id
1 'polypeptide(L)'
;APNYPTIGFTNHFGDNLKFSYFYGNLDINHQGNQDSDLYGYYIYKSISAHKLEYHFTNDIKVNLYELVIYDRALELNYINPFMVYYPISRYLGKNDNSQLGIEFIYHYKINKYFISLFIDEWNIEDTFKPEHQNWMTYKIGTSYTDIFKGKNQLNIEYTWSDYRVYANINKYLNYYSNGYPLGFWAGPHSEEYRIDFRTKFGSFDIHLYYLDIKRGKQTDEMVMDAYEYNFNQRYSDGYEHKNIISSFVTFELINNLSTAIQIGYVQWENAGFDPYNDPIGSLNELKDVNKISFSLGMYYNYENRKLR
;
A
#
# COMPACT_ATOMS: atom_id res chain seq x y z
N ALA A 1 -0.57 7.47 -3.63
CA ALA A 1 0.22 7.64 -2.41
C ALA A 1 0.29 9.13 -2.09
N PRO A 2 0.26 9.53 -0.82
CA PRO A 2 0.38 10.92 -0.44
C PRO A 2 1.76 11.46 -0.84
N ASN A 3 1.79 12.69 -1.34
CA ASN A 3 3.03 13.38 -1.64
C ASN A 3 3.52 14.09 -0.37
N TYR A 4 4.76 13.85 0.02
CA TYR A 4 5.43 14.55 1.11
C TYR A 4 6.89 14.87 0.73
N PRO A 5 7.47 15.95 1.27
CA PRO A 5 8.84 16.33 0.98
C PRO A 5 9.80 15.24 1.43
N THR A 6 10.68 14.80 0.54
CA THR A 6 11.69 13.80 0.84
C THR A 6 13.05 14.19 0.30
N ILE A 7 14.09 13.75 1.00
CA ILE A 7 15.47 13.77 0.52
C ILE A 7 16.05 12.36 0.68
N GLY A 8 16.78 11.92 -0.31
CA GLY A 8 17.34 10.57 -0.25
C GLY A 8 18.36 10.31 -1.35
N PHE A 9 18.90 9.12 -1.33
CA PHE A 9 19.83 8.66 -2.36
C PHE A 9 19.68 7.16 -2.60
N THR A 10 20.21 6.73 -3.73
CA THR A 10 20.37 5.32 -4.07
C THR A 10 21.81 5.09 -4.51
N ASN A 11 22.43 4.04 -3.99
CA ASN A 11 23.79 3.66 -4.34
C ASN A 11 23.84 2.17 -4.72
N HIS A 12 24.71 1.84 -5.65
CA HIS A 12 24.98 0.48 -6.10
C HIS A 12 26.36 0.04 -5.62
N PHE A 13 26.43 -1.12 -5.00
CA PHE A 13 27.67 -1.73 -4.54
C PHE A 13 27.93 -3.00 -5.37
N GLY A 14 28.68 -2.85 -6.46
CA GLY A 14 28.79 -3.87 -7.48
C GLY A 14 27.47 -4.12 -8.20
N ASP A 15 27.36 -5.31 -8.82
CA ASP A 15 26.21 -5.66 -9.66
C ASP A 15 25.02 -6.22 -8.86
N ASN A 16 25.28 -6.68 -7.63
CA ASN A 16 24.33 -7.49 -6.89
C ASN A 16 23.65 -6.75 -5.73
N LEU A 17 24.22 -5.64 -5.26
CA LEU A 17 23.73 -4.95 -4.08
C LEU A 17 23.37 -3.51 -4.39
N LYS A 18 22.13 -3.14 -4.04
CA LYS A 18 21.63 -1.78 -4.14
C LYS A 18 21.09 -1.33 -2.79
N PHE A 19 21.51 -0.18 -2.34
CA PHE A 19 21.05 0.44 -1.12
C PHE A 19 20.34 1.75 -1.43
N SER A 20 19.16 1.94 -0.86
CA SER A 20 18.39 3.17 -0.98
C SER A 20 18.04 3.68 0.40
N TYR A 21 18.12 4.98 0.57
CA TYR A 21 17.74 5.68 1.80
C TYR A 21 16.89 6.90 1.45
N PHE A 22 15.92 7.21 2.30
CA PHE A 22 15.25 8.51 2.29
C PHE A 22 14.86 8.97 3.69
N TYR A 23 14.79 10.26 3.84
CA TYR A 23 14.20 10.99 4.95
C TYR A 23 13.06 11.86 4.42
N GLY A 24 11.97 12.00 5.17
CA GLY A 24 10.84 12.83 4.77
C GLY A 24 10.05 13.38 5.95
N ASN A 25 9.28 14.44 5.68
CA ASN A 25 8.34 15.01 6.62
C ASN A 25 6.93 14.62 6.22
N LEU A 26 6.19 14.02 7.14
CA LEU A 26 4.82 13.57 6.95
C LEU A 26 3.85 14.62 7.46
N ASP A 27 2.64 14.63 6.90
CA ASP A 27 1.53 15.42 7.43
C ASP A 27 0.93 14.72 8.66
N ILE A 28 0.64 15.52 9.70
CA ILE A 28 0.03 15.08 10.95
C ILE A 28 -1.49 14.98 10.89
N ASN A 29 -2.13 15.52 9.84
CA ASN A 29 -3.59 15.48 9.73
C ASN A 29 -4.10 14.04 9.74
N HIS A 30 -4.62 13.64 10.86
CA HIS A 30 -5.30 12.37 11.05
C HIS A 30 -6.75 12.48 10.59
N GLN A 31 -7.13 11.72 9.54
CA GLN A 31 -8.47 11.19 9.30
C GLN A 31 -9.65 12.06 9.78
N GLY A 32 -9.62 13.36 9.45
CA GLY A 32 -10.75 14.26 9.74
C GLY A 32 -10.88 14.76 11.18
N ASN A 33 -10.12 14.25 12.11
CA ASN A 33 -10.08 14.83 13.46
C ASN A 33 -9.11 16.01 13.44
N GLN A 34 -9.66 17.19 13.27
CA GLN A 34 -9.03 18.44 13.67
C GLN A 34 -9.07 18.45 15.21
N ASP A 35 -8.09 17.83 15.86
CA ASP A 35 -7.80 18.13 17.25
C ASP A 35 -7.30 19.56 17.31
N SER A 36 -8.26 20.49 17.37
CA SER A 36 -8.06 21.93 17.51
C SER A 36 -7.40 22.32 18.85
N ASP A 37 -7.17 21.35 19.72
CA ASP A 37 -6.69 21.59 21.09
C ASP A 37 -5.16 21.70 21.22
N LEU A 38 -4.43 21.52 20.13
CA LEU A 38 -2.98 21.67 20.10
C LEU A 38 -2.53 23.07 19.64
N TYR A 39 -3.23 24.11 20.07
CA TYR A 39 -2.79 25.46 19.90
C TYR A 39 -1.44 25.69 20.64
N GLY A 40 -0.36 25.73 19.87
CA GLY A 40 0.94 26.20 20.35
C GLY A 40 2.11 25.25 20.27
N TYR A 41 1.93 23.99 19.90
CA TYR A 41 3.04 23.06 19.68
C TYR A 41 3.14 22.65 18.21
N TYR A 42 4.26 22.96 17.57
CA TYR A 42 4.59 22.36 16.26
C TYR A 42 4.87 20.89 16.47
N ILE A 43 3.92 20.04 16.10
CA ILE A 43 4.15 18.60 16.08
C ILE A 43 4.84 18.29 14.75
N TYR A 44 6.05 17.79 14.83
CA TYR A 44 6.75 17.26 13.67
C TYR A 44 6.42 15.79 13.55
N LYS A 45 6.19 15.32 12.33
CA LYS A 45 6.11 13.92 12.01
C LYS A 45 7.10 13.62 10.91
N SER A 46 8.10 12.84 11.22
CA SER A 46 9.18 12.52 10.32
C SER A 46 9.23 11.01 10.03
N ILE A 47 9.71 10.68 8.86
CA ILE A 47 9.98 9.30 8.45
C ILE A 47 11.41 9.18 7.95
N SER A 48 12.08 8.13 8.38
CA SER A 48 13.33 7.68 7.78
C SER A 48 13.18 6.24 7.34
N ALA A 49 13.69 5.92 6.17
CA ALA A 49 13.64 4.56 5.67
C ALA A 49 14.89 4.21 4.87
N HIS A 50 15.26 2.95 4.94
CA HIS A 50 16.26 2.40 4.04
C HIS A 50 15.82 1.04 3.50
N LYS A 51 16.34 0.72 2.32
CA LYS A 51 16.08 -0.53 1.62
C LYS A 51 17.38 -1.10 1.08
N LEU A 52 17.59 -2.37 1.35
CA LEU A 52 18.66 -3.17 0.79
C LEU A 52 18.07 -4.15 -0.22
N GLU A 53 18.51 -4.07 -1.46
CA GLU A 53 18.13 -4.98 -2.54
C GLU A 53 19.33 -5.84 -2.88
N TYR A 54 19.20 -7.15 -2.76
CA TYR A 54 20.26 -8.09 -3.03
C TYR A 54 19.85 -9.13 -4.06
N HIS A 55 20.64 -9.26 -5.11
CA HIS A 55 20.51 -10.27 -6.16
C HIS A 55 21.39 -11.47 -5.81
N PHE A 56 20.78 -12.54 -5.33
CA PHE A 56 21.50 -13.80 -5.09
C PHE A 56 21.94 -14.46 -6.39
N THR A 57 21.07 -14.39 -7.39
CA THR A 57 21.29 -14.83 -8.77
C THR A 57 20.57 -13.87 -9.70
N ASN A 58 20.69 -14.09 -11.01
CA ASN A 58 19.90 -13.33 -12.00
C ASN A 58 18.39 -13.51 -11.82
N ASP A 59 17.97 -14.62 -11.20
CA ASP A 59 16.56 -15.00 -11.06
C ASP A 59 16.02 -14.75 -9.65
N ILE A 60 16.87 -14.64 -8.64
CA ILE A 60 16.46 -14.53 -7.24
C ILE A 60 16.91 -13.19 -6.65
N LYS A 61 15.96 -12.41 -6.19
CA LYS A 61 16.19 -11.15 -5.49
C LYS A 61 15.48 -11.13 -4.15
N VAL A 62 16.15 -10.61 -3.12
CA VAL A 62 15.60 -10.33 -1.81
C VAL A 62 15.75 -8.85 -1.51
N ASN A 63 14.67 -8.24 -1.05
CA ASN A 63 14.64 -6.88 -0.57
C ASN A 63 14.38 -6.90 0.93
N LEU A 64 15.21 -6.19 1.69
CA LEU A 64 14.99 -5.92 3.10
C LEU A 64 14.80 -4.42 3.25
N TYR A 65 13.82 -4.00 4.04
CA TYR A 65 13.61 -2.60 4.34
C TYR A 65 13.23 -2.39 5.79
N GLU A 66 13.66 -1.29 6.29
CA GLU A 66 13.33 -0.82 7.63
C GLU A 66 12.94 0.65 7.53
N LEU A 67 11.96 1.04 8.31
CA LEU A 67 11.52 2.42 8.41
C LEU A 67 11.14 2.75 9.84
N VAL A 68 11.18 4.05 10.15
CA VAL A 68 10.78 4.56 11.45
C VAL A 68 10.03 5.88 11.28
N ILE A 69 8.91 6.00 12.00
CA ILE A 69 8.16 7.25 12.14
C ILE A 69 8.38 7.78 13.56
N TYR A 70 8.65 9.06 13.66
CA TYR A 70 8.93 9.74 14.92
C TYR A 70 8.41 11.18 14.94
N ASP A 71 8.18 11.74 16.14
CA ASP A 71 7.47 13.00 16.40
C ASP A 71 8.38 14.22 16.59
N ARG A 72 9.55 14.21 16.02
CA ARG A 72 10.54 15.32 16.11
C ARG A 72 11.10 15.67 14.74
N ALA A 73 11.59 16.92 14.63
CA ALA A 73 12.02 17.48 13.35
C ALA A 73 13.20 16.74 12.74
N LEU A 74 14.23 16.49 13.52
CA LEU A 74 15.50 15.91 13.08
C LEU A 74 16.08 15.04 14.20
N GLU A 75 16.25 13.75 13.91
CA GLU A 75 16.94 12.82 14.80
C GLU A 75 18.20 12.29 14.11
N LEU A 76 19.38 12.68 14.62
CA LEU A 76 20.65 12.34 13.99
C LEU A 76 20.86 10.82 13.82
N ASN A 77 20.34 10.04 14.77
CA ASN A 77 20.42 8.58 14.70
C ASN A 77 19.61 8.01 13.53
N TYR A 78 18.51 8.66 13.12
CA TYR A 78 17.66 8.22 12.02
C TYR A 78 18.05 8.87 10.68
N ILE A 79 18.83 9.96 10.71
CA ILE A 79 19.40 10.54 9.49
C ILE A 79 20.60 9.72 9.00
N ASN A 80 21.29 9.03 9.90
CA ASN A 80 22.36 8.14 9.47
C ASN A 80 21.79 6.94 8.73
N PRO A 81 22.03 6.82 7.40
CA PRO A 81 21.40 5.80 6.56
C PRO A 81 21.85 4.37 6.87
N PHE A 82 22.95 4.19 7.61
CA PHE A 82 23.51 2.88 7.93
C PHE A 82 23.15 2.39 9.33
N MET A 83 22.37 3.15 10.08
CA MET A 83 21.92 2.75 11.40
C MET A 83 20.71 1.83 11.30
N VAL A 84 20.66 0.80 12.13
CA VAL A 84 19.49 -0.09 12.27
C VAL A 84 18.51 0.59 13.24
N TYR A 85 17.30 0.90 12.76
CA TYR A 85 16.36 1.76 13.48
C TYR A 85 15.71 1.07 14.68
N TYR A 86 15.38 -0.21 14.55
CA TYR A 86 14.68 -0.95 15.59
C TYR A 86 15.42 -0.94 16.96
N PRO A 87 16.72 -1.26 17.06
CA PRO A 87 17.43 -1.13 18.36
C PRO A 87 17.58 0.33 18.80
N ILE A 88 17.69 1.28 17.88
CA ILE A 88 17.82 2.69 18.20
C ILE A 88 16.54 3.24 18.81
N SER A 89 15.38 2.92 18.26
CA SER A 89 14.09 3.36 18.80
C SER A 89 13.91 2.90 20.25
N ARG A 90 14.34 1.69 20.56
CA ARG A 90 14.35 1.17 21.94
C ARG A 90 15.39 1.86 22.85
N TYR A 91 16.58 2.12 22.32
CA TYR A 91 17.63 2.82 23.08
C TYR A 91 17.23 4.25 23.44
N LEU A 92 16.58 4.98 22.54
CA LEU A 92 16.11 6.33 22.78
C LEU A 92 14.99 6.40 23.82
N GLY A 93 14.41 5.25 24.22
CA GLY A 93 13.35 5.15 25.23
C GLY A 93 12.08 5.88 24.81
N LYS A 94 11.92 6.12 23.50
CA LYS A 94 10.75 6.75 22.90
C LYS A 94 9.97 5.71 22.13
N ASN A 95 8.66 5.84 22.15
CA ASN A 95 7.77 4.94 21.44
C ASN A 95 7.72 5.27 19.94
N ASP A 96 8.91 5.42 19.30
CA ASP A 96 8.98 5.61 17.86
C ASP A 96 8.44 4.37 17.13
N ASN A 97 7.67 4.57 16.08
CA ASN A 97 7.04 3.50 15.33
C ASN A 97 8.02 2.95 14.28
N SER A 98 8.63 1.80 14.58
CA SER A 98 9.62 1.13 13.72
C SER A 98 9.00 -0.08 13.04
N GLN A 99 9.18 -0.19 11.73
CA GLN A 99 8.61 -1.25 10.91
C GLN A 99 9.69 -1.91 10.06
N LEU A 100 9.50 -3.20 9.82
CA LEU A 100 10.39 -4.04 9.03
C LEU A 100 9.65 -4.62 7.84
N GLY A 101 10.38 -4.90 6.78
CA GLY A 101 9.80 -5.63 5.66
C GLY A 101 10.82 -6.48 4.93
N ILE A 102 10.31 -7.55 4.37
CA ILE A 102 11.04 -8.46 3.51
C ILE A 102 10.22 -8.77 2.27
N GLU A 103 10.87 -8.78 1.13
CA GLU A 103 10.28 -9.19 -0.13
C GLU A 103 11.22 -10.19 -0.83
N PHE A 104 10.67 -11.31 -1.21
CA PHE A 104 11.34 -12.33 -2.02
C PHE A 104 10.75 -12.30 -3.42
N ILE A 105 11.61 -12.24 -4.44
CA ILE A 105 11.23 -12.21 -5.85
C ILE A 105 11.98 -13.32 -6.58
N TYR A 106 11.24 -14.12 -7.32
CA TYR A 106 11.77 -15.17 -8.17
C TYR A 106 11.32 -14.98 -9.61
N HIS A 107 12.27 -14.95 -10.53
CA HIS A 107 12.03 -14.96 -11.97
C HIS A 107 12.24 -16.37 -12.51
N TYR A 108 11.24 -16.88 -13.21
CA TYR A 108 11.41 -18.12 -13.99
C TYR A 108 11.15 -17.78 -15.45
N LYS A 109 12.21 -17.75 -16.25
CA LYS A 109 12.18 -17.23 -17.62
C LYS A 109 11.66 -15.78 -17.63
N ILE A 110 10.50 -15.57 -18.24
CA ILE A 110 9.85 -14.25 -18.35
C ILE A 110 8.76 -14.03 -17.29
N ASN A 111 8.52 -14.99 -16.42
CA ASN A 111 7.50 -14.92 -15.38
C ASN A 111 8.12 -14.49 -14.05
N LYS A 112 7.34 -13.75 -13.26
CA LYS A 112 7.74 -13.25 -11.95
C LYS A 112 6.81 -13.82 -10.89
N TYR A 113 7.39 -14.26 -9.76
CA TYR A 113 6.70 -14.68 -8.55
C TYR A 113 7.25 -13.86 -7.39
N PHE A 114 6.40 -13.45 -6.48
CA PHE A 114 6.86 -12.69 -5.32
C PHE A 114 6.00 -12.94 -4.09
N ILE A 115 6.63 -12.79 -2.94
CA ILE A 115 6.00 -12.70 -1.64
C ILE A 115 6.63 -11.54 -0.89
N SER A 116 5.81 -10.73 -0.23
CA SER A 116 6.24 -9.60 0.58
C SER A 116 5.57 -9.68 1.94
N LEU A 117 6.33 -9.43 2.99
CA LEU A 117 5.88 -9.34 4.36
C LEU A 117 6.29 -7.98 4.92
N PHE A 118 5.33 -7.27 5.47
CA PHE A 118 5.52 -6.06 6.25
C PHE A 118 5.14 -6.34 7.69
N ILE A 119 5.99 -5.96 8.63
CA ILE A 119 5.88 -6.23 10.05
C ILE A 119 5.87 -4.90 10.78
N ASP A 120 4.77 -4.61 11.45
CA ASP A 120 4.59 -3.40 12.26
C ASP A 120 5.01 -3.67 13.72
N GLU A 121 4.44 -4.72 14.32
CA GLU A 121 4.83 -5.20 15.63
C GLU A 121 5.19 -6.69 15.55
N TRP A 122 6.26 -7.10 16.23
CA TRP A 122 6.70 -8.48 16.24
C TRP A 122 7.17 -8.93 17.62
N ASN A 123 6.46 -9.90 18.16
CA ASN A 123 6.89 -10.66 19.32
C ASN A 123 7.25 -12.09 18.89
N ILE A 124 8.55 -12.40 18.92
CA ILE A 124 9.06 -13.72 18.47
C ILE A 124 8.45 -14.86 19.29
N GLU A 125 8.26 -14.67 20.59
CA GLU A 125 7.74 -15.70 21.51
C GLU A 125 6.28 -16.04 21.21
N ASP A 126 5.55 -15.13 20.58
CA ASP A 126 4.12 -15.26 20.27
C ASP A 126 3.84 -15.64 18.82
N THR A 127 4.89 -15.81 17.99
CA THR A 127 4.73 -15.99 16.53
C THR A 127 3.83 -17.15 16.14
N PHE A 128 3.74 -18.17 16.94
CA PHE A 128 2.92 -19.37 16.67
C PHE A 128 1.74 -19.55 17.64
N LYS A 129 1.44 -18.55 18.47
CA LYS A 129 0.30 -18.58 19.36
C LYS A 129 -0.94 -18.02 18.68
N PRO A 130 -2.15 -18.52 18.97
CA PRO A 130 -3.40 -17.95 18.43
C PRO A 130 -3.60 -16.48 18.85
N GLU A 131 -3.24 -16.16 20.07
CA GLU A 131 -3.32 -14.82 20.66
C GLU A 131 -1.93 -14.20 20.63
N HIS A 132 -1.59 -13.52 19.55
CA HIS A 132 -0.27 -12.97 19.34
C HIS A 132 -0.28 -11.45 19.08
N GLN A 133 0.79 -10.79 19.50
CA GLN A 133 1.07 -9.38 19.18
C GLN A 133 1.92 -9.24 17.92
N ASN A 134 1.60 -9.97 16.86
CA ASN A 134 2.30 -9.88 15.58
C ASN A 134 1.39 -9.21 14.57
N TRP A 135 1.67 -7.97 14.24
CA TRP A 135 0.89 -7.15 13.34
C TRP A 135 1.58 -7.08 11.99
N MET A 136 0.96 -7.66 11.00
CA MET A 136 1.60 -7.91 9.72
C MET A 136 0.67 -7.60 8.54
N THR A 137 1.29 -7.24 7.43
CA THR A 137 0.65 -7.24 6.12
C THR A 137 1.47 -8.13 5.21
N TYR A 138 0.82 -9.02 4.46
CA TYR A 138 1.53 -9.81 3.45
C TYR A 138 0.88 -9.68 2.09
N LYS A 139 1.70 -9.82 1.07
CA LYS A 139 1.30 -9.80 -0.32
C LYS A 139 1.99 -10.93 -1.05
N ILE A 140 1.22 -11.70 -1.80
CA ILE A 140 1.72 -12.74 -2.69
C ILE A 140 1.21 -12.48 -4.10
N GLY A 141 2.03 -12.71 -5.09
CA GLY A 141 1.58 -12.52 -6.45
C GLY A 141 2.47 -13.15 -7.51
N THR A 142 1.95 -13.12 -8.71
CA THR A 142 2.63 -13.62 -9.90
C THR A 142 2.32 -12.74 -11.11
N SER A 143 3.28 -12.65 -12.01
CA SER A 143 3.13 -12.00 -13.30
C SER A 143 3.56 -12.99 -14.39
N TYR A 144 2.62 -13.39 -15.21
CA TYR A 144 2.84 -14.22 -16.39
C TYR A 144 2.89 -13.34 -17.62
N THR A 145 3.91 -13.53 -18.44
CA THR A 145 4.05 -12.82 -19.71
C THR A 145 4.00 -13.83 -20.85
N ASP A 146 3.38 -13.44 -21.95
CA ASP A 146 3.32 -14.25 -23.19
C ASP A 146 2.61 -15.59 -23.05
N ILE A 147 1.53 -15.65 -22.26
CA ILE A 147 0.75 -16.87 -21.98
C ILE A 147 0.17 -17.51 -23.25
N PHE A 148 -0.29 -16.68 -24.19
CA PHE A 148 -0.98 -17.13 -25.42
C PHE A 148 -0.13 -16.90 -26.67
N LYS A 149 1.20 -16.96 -26.57
CA LYS A 149 2.13 -16.70 -27.67
C LYS A 149 1.86 -15.35 -28.36
N GLY A 150 1.73 -14.29 -27.55
CA GLY A 150 1.44 -12.97 -28.02
C GLY A 150 1.84 -11.92 -26.96
N LYS A 151 1.71 -10.64 -27.28
CA LYS A 151 2.03 -9.54 -26.37
C LYS A 151 0.95 -9.45 -25.27
N ASN A 152 0.95 -10.38 -24.32
CA ASN A 152 0.00 -10.40 -23.22
C ASN A 152 0.70 -10.57 -21.87
N GLN A 153 0.06 -10.05 -20.83
CA GLN A 153 0.52 -10.13 -19.46
C GLN A 153 -0.68 -10.37 -18.52
N LEU A 154 -0.53 -11.29 -17.59
CA LEU A 154 -1.48 -11.57 -16.53
C LEU A 154 -0.81 -11.39 -15.19
N ASN A 155 -1.31 -10.48 -14.37
CA ASN A 155 -0.89 -10.32 -12.99
C ASN A 155 -2.01 -10.81 -12.07
N ILE A 156 -1.64 -11.60 -11.08
CA ILE A 156 -2.55 -12.09 -10.03
C ILE A 156 -1.89 -11.75 -8.70
N GLU A 157 -2.60 -11.06 -7.84
CA GLU A 157 -2.09 -10.62 -6.55
C GLU A 157 -3.14 -10.87 -5.46
N TYR A 158 -2.69 -11.26 -4.29
CA TYR A 158 -3.45 -11.28 -3.07
C TYR A 158 -2.71 -10.49 -2.00
N THR A 159 -3.42 -9.60 -1.32
CA THR A 159 -2.90 -8.81 -0.19
C THR A 159 -3.81 -8.99 1.00
N TRP A 160 -3.23 -9.23 2.16
CA TRP A 160 -3.92 -9.30 3.43
C TRP A 160 -3.23 -8.40 4.44
N SER A 161 -4.01 -7.67 5.22
CA SER A 161 -3.54 -6.73 6.22
C SER A 161 -4.26 -6.96 7.54
N ASP A 162 -3.50 -7.13 8.62
CA ASP A 162 -4.05 -7.20 9.97
C ASP A 162 -4.78 -5.90 10.33
N TYR A 163 -5.80 -5.98 11.19
CA TYR A 163 -6.55 -4.80 11.60
C TYR A 163 -5.73 -3.84 12.47
N ARG A 164 -4.65 -4.30 13.07
CA ARG A 164 -3.79 -3.55 13.99
C ARG A 164 -2.66 -2.81 13.30
N VAL A 165 -2.27 -3.21 12.09
CA VAL A 165 -1.13 -2.58 11.39
C VAL A 165 -1.38 -1.11 11.09
N TYR A 166 -0.31 -0.35 10.91
CA TYR A 166 -0.29 1.08 10.63
C TYR A 166 -0.75 1.97 11.79
N ALA A 167 -1.18 1.39 12.90
CA ALA A 167 -1.52 2.08 14.13
C ALA A 167 -0.37 2.06 15.12
N ASN A 168 -0.39 2.99 16.06
CA ASN A 168 0.54 3.05 17.18
C ASN A 168 -0.20 3.56 18.40
N ILE A 169 0.24 3.19 19.60
CA ILE A 169 -0.30 3.68 20.88
C ILE A 169 -0.28 5.22 20.93
N ASN A 170 0.74 5.84 20.34
CA ASN A 170 0.76 7.26 20.05
C ASN A 170 0.24 7.48 18.62
N LYS A 171 -1.02 7.89 18.48
CA LYS A 171 -1.69 8.07 17.19
C LYS A 171 -0.96 9.01 16.21
N TYR A 172 -0.12 9.94 16.71
CA TYR A 172 0.70 10.81 15.87
C TYR A 172 1.78 10.03 15.10
N LEU A 173 2.13 8.83 15.57
CA LEU A 173 3.12 7.95 14.95
C LEU A 173 2.50 6.87 14.05
N ASN A 174 1.20 6.90 13.83
CA ASN A 174 0.55 6.01 12.89
C ASN A 174 1.16 6.12 11.49
N TYR A 175 1.19 5.01 10.74
CA TYR A 175 1.80 4.94 9.41
C TYR A 175 0.92 5.58 8.33
N TYR A 176 0.64 6.87 8.50
CA TYR A 176 -0.20 7.69 7.64
C TYR A 176 0.43 9.04 7.33
N SER A 177 0.04 9.64 6.20
CA SER A 177 0.28 11.04 5.87
C SER A 177 -0.94 11.62 5.17
N ASN A 178 -1.38 12.80 5.58
CA ASN A 178 -2.55 13.48 5.02
C ASN A 178 -3.80 12.57 4.94
N GLY A 179 -4.05 11.76 6.00
CA GLY A 179 -5.19 10.86 6.08
C GLY A 179 -5.07 9.57 5.24
N TYR A 180 -3.96 9.34 4.54
CA TYR A 180 -3.76 8.16 3.70
C TYR A 180 -2.70 7.23 4.29
N PRO A 181 -2.91 5.90 4.28
CA PRO A 181 -1.89 4.95 4.67
C PRO A 181 -0.70 5.01 3.72
N LEU A 182 0.51 4.90 4.28
CA LEU A 182 1.75 4.89 3.51
C LEU A 182 2.08 3.50 2.94
N GLY A 183 1.42 2.47 3.43
CA GLY A 183 1.58 1.08 3.00
C GLY A 183 0.53 0.62 1.99
N PHE A 184 -0.22 -0.42 2.36
CA PHE A 184 -1.29 -0.94 1.52
C PHE A 184 -2.39 0.12 1.33
N TRP A 185 -2.78 0.37 0.08
CA TRP A 185 -3.69 1.46 -0.26
C TRP A 185 -5.07 1.39 0.41
N ALA A 186 -5.55 0.17 0.66
CA ALA A 186 -6.81 -0.06 1.35
C ALA A 186 -6.72 0.12 2.87
N GLY A 187 -5.49 0.25 3.39
CA GLY A 187 -5.24 0.40 4.82
C GLY A 187 -5.21 -0.92 5.58
N PRO A 188 -5.29 -0.84 6.91
CA PRO A 188 -5.39 -2.01 7.79
C PRO A 188 -6.74 -2.71 7.64
N HIS A 189 -6.86 -3.87 8.29
CA HIS A 189 -8.09 -4.67 8.32
C HIS A 189 -8.68 -4.96 6.95
N SER A 190 -7.81 -5.17 5.95
CA SER A 190 -8.22 -5.30 4.57
C SER A 190 -7.68 -6.57 3.93
N GLU A 191 -8.40 -7.08 2.96
CA GLU A 191 -7.93 -8.13 2.06
C GLU A 191 -8.34 -7.82 0.64
N GLU A 192 -7.45 -8.08 -0.32
CA GLU A 192 -7.63 -7.77 -1.72
C GLU A 192 -7.21 -8.94 -2.59
N TYR A 193 -8.08 -9.33 -3.51
CA TYR A 193 -7.75 -10.14 -4.68
C TYR A 193 -7.77 -9.26 -5.92
N ARG A 194 -6.70 -9.32 -6.68
CA ARG A 194 -6.53 -8.49 -7.88
C ARG A 194 -6.06 -9.34 -9.04
N ILE A 195 -6.77 -9.20 -10.17
CA ILE A 195 -6.38 -9.79 -11.45
C ILE A 195 -6.33 -8.68 -12.49
N ASP A 196 -5.22 -8.59 -13.19
CA ASP A 196 -4.96 -7.59 -14.23
C ASP A 196 -4.44 -8.32 -15.46
N PHE A 197 -5.23 -8.33 -16.55
CA PHE A 197 -4.87 -8.95 -17.80
C PHE A 197 -4.77 -7.90 -18.91
N ARG A 198 -3.63 -7.85 -19.55
CA ARG A 198 -3.35 -6.94 -20.66
C ARG A 198 -2.96 -7.76 -21.89
N THR A 199 -3.51 -7.40 -23.04
CA THR A 199 -3.16 -8.02 -24.30
C THR A 199 -3.27 -7.05 -25.45
N LYS A 200 -2.47 -7.29 -26.48
CA LYS A 200 -2.57 -6.57 -27.74
C LYS A 200 -3.06 -7.52 -28.82
N PHE A 201 -4.20 -7.19 -29.42
CA PHE A 201 -4.79 -7.94 -30.52
C PHE A 201 -4.97 -7.03 -31.75
N GLY A 202 -4.12 -7.20 -32.75
CA GLY A 202 -4.06 -6.27 -33.89
C GLY A 202 -3.74 -4.85 -33.44
N SER A 203 -4.61 -3.92 -33.75
CA SER A 203 -4.54 -2.51 -33.33
C SER A 203 -5.17 -2.23 -31.98
N PHE A 204 -5.79 -3.24 -31.34
CA PHE A 204 -6.47 -3.08 -30.07
C PHE A 204 -5.54 -3.42 -28.90
N ASP A 205 -5.40 -2.48 -27.95
CA ASP A 205 -4.83 -2.73 -26.64
C ASP A 205 -5.99 -2.96 -25.67
N ILE A 206 -6.05 -4.16 -25.07
CA ILE A 206 -7.15 -4.59 -24.21
C ILE A 206 -6.59 -4.77 -22.80
N HIS A 207 -7.25 -4.15 -21.82
CA HIS A 207 -6.97 -4.32 -20.41
C HIS A 207 -8.25 -4.76 -19.68
N LEU A 208 -8.19 -5.94 -19.08
CA LEU A 208 -9.24 -6.48 -18.21
C LEU A 208 -8.75 -6.43 -16.77
N TYR A 209 -9.60 -5.95 -15.90
CA TYR A 209 -9.28 -5.76 -14.50
C TYR A 209 -10.39 -6.33 -13.60
N TYR A 210 -10.00 -7.11 -12.61
CA TYR A 210 -10.85 -7.57 -11.53
C TYR A 210 -10.23 -7.19 -10.20
N LEU A 211 -11.06 -6.66 -9.31
CA LEU A 211 -10.71 -6.35 -7.93
C LEU A 211 -11.84 -6.84 -7.03
N ASP A 212 -11.47 -7.63 -6.02
CA ASP A 212 -12.31 -7.98 -4.90
C ASP A 212 -11.61 -7.47 -3.65
N ILE A 213 -12.24 -6.53 -2.93
CA ILE A 213 -11.66 -5.93 -1.74
C ILE A 213 -12.67 -5.86 -0.62
N LYS A 214 -12.27 -6.38 0.53
CA LYS A 214 -13.00 -6.27 1.79
C LYS A 214 -12.19 -5.46 2.78
N ARG A 215 -12.82 -4.49 3.43
CA ARG A 215 -12.19 -3.61 4.41
C ARG A 215 -13.04 -3.51 5.66
N GLY A 216 -12.47 -3.83 6.81
CA GLY A 216 -13.11 -3.79 8.11
C GLY A 216 -12.80 -2.50 8.87
N LYS A 217 -13.37 -2.40 10.06
CA LYS A 217 -13.20 -1.29 10.99
C LYS A 217 -11.83 -1.36 11.69
N GLN A 218 -11.24 -0.19 11.92
CA GLN A 218 -10.10 0.00 12.82
C GLN A 218 -10.35 1.27 13.63
N THR A 219 -10.54 1.13 14.93
CA THR A 219 -10.67 2.25 15.88
C THR A 219 -9.52 2.26 16.85
N ASP A 220 -9.30 3.41 17.49
CA ASP A 220 -8.29 3.55 18.53
C ASP A 220 -8.55 2.56 19.68
N GLU A 221 -9.82 2.31 20.03
CA GLU A 221 -10.22 1.33 21.05
C GLU A 221 -9.79 -0.08 20.67
N MET A 222 -10.06 -0.53 19.44
CA MET A 222 -9.64 -1.86 18.95
C MET A 222 -8.10 -2.02 18.98
N VAL A 223 -7.36 -0.96 18.72
CA VAL A 223 -5.89 -0.97 18.78
C VAL A 223 -5.42 -1.05 20.24
N MET A 224 -6.01 -0.26 21.14
CA MET A 224 -5.69 -0.29 22.56
C MET A 224 -6.03 -1.64 23.19
N ASP A 225 -7.19 -2.20 22.89
CA ASP A 225 -7.61 -3.55 23.33
C ASP A 225 -6.59 -4.62 22.89
N ALA A 226 -6.07 -4.50 21.68
CA ALA A 226 -5.07 -5.43 21.18
C ALA A 226 -3.73 -5.37 21.94
N TYR A 227 -3.32 -4.19 22.43
CA TYR A 227 -2.16 -4.07 23.33
C TYR A 227 -2.41 -4.72 24.70
N GLU A 228 -3.68 -4.82 25.13
CA GLU A 228 -4.10 -5.52 26.36
C GLU A 228 -4.43 -7.00 26.14
N TYR A 229 -4.11 -7.56 24.96
CA TYR A 229 -4.43 -8.93 24.54
C TYR A 229 -5.94 -9.24 24.43
N ASN A 230 -6.76 -8.22 24.25
CA ASN A 230 -8.16 -8.37 23.88
C ASN A 230 -8.28 -8.33 22.36
N PHE A 231 -8.54 -9.48 21.73
CA PHE A 231 -8.57 -9.58 20.28
C PHE A 231 -9.99 -9.63 19.74
N ASN A 232 -10.27 -8.76 18.78
CA ASN A 232 -11.55 -8.75 18.09
C ASN A 232 -11.55 -9.76 16.92
N GLN A 233 -12.68 -10.41 16.72
CA GLN A 233 -12.85 -11.26 15.55
C GLN A 233 -12.86 -10.36 14.30
N ARG A 234 -12.15 -10.79 13.25
CA ARG A 234 -12.06 -10.05 12.00
C ARG A 234 -13.44 -9.77 11.40
N TYR A 235 -13.69 -8.50 11.07
CA TYR A 235 -14.95 -7.98 10.50
C TYR A 235 -16.18 -8.04 11.43
N SER A 236 -16.05 -8.34 12.72
CA SER A 236 -17.19 -8.36 13.67
C SER A 236 -17.87 -7.00 13.81
N ASP A 237 -17.08 -5.91 13.71
CA ASP A 237 -17.55 -4.53 13.96
C ASP A 237 -17.94 -3.81 12.66
N GLY A 238 -18.22 -4.56 11.61
CA GLY A 238 -18.63 -4.05 10.32
C GLY A 238 -17.51 -4.08 9.27
N TYR A 239 -17.93 -3.99 8.04
CA TYR A 239 -17.03 -3.97 6.87
C TYR A 239 -17.73 -3.36 5.66
N GLU A 240 -16.95 -2.96 4.68
CA GLU A 240 -17.39 -2.81 3.29
C GLU A 240 -16.77 -3.89 2.42
N HIS A 241 -17.48 -4.28 1.36
CA HIS A 241 -17.00 -5.21 0.37
C HIS A 241 -17.27 -4.68 -1.02
N LYS A 242 -16.25 -4.61 -1.85
CA LYS A 242 -16.34 -4.05 -3.19
C LYS A 242 -15.75 -4.99 -4.23
N ASN A 243 -16.58 -5.36 -5.20
CA ASN A 243 -16.19 -6.09 -6.39
C ASN A 243 -16.20 -5.14 -7.58
N ILE A 244 -15.10 -5.10 -8.32
CA ILE A 244 -14.97 -4.28 -9.53
C ILE A 244 -14.52 -5.18 -10.68
N ILE A 245 -15.29 -5.15 -11.78
CA ILE A 245 -14.88 -5.72 -13.06
C ILE A 245 -14.83 -4.58 -14.06
N SER A 246 -13.72 -4.40 -14.75
CA SER A 246 -13.63 -3.40 -15.80
C SER A 246 -12.87 -3.89 -17.02
N SER A 247 -13.26 -3.39 -18.16
CA SER A 247 -12.60 -3.57 -19.44
C SER A 247 -12.24 -2.19 -20.00
N PHE A 248 -11.01 -2.03 -20.42
CA PHE A 248 -10.52 -0.84 -21.07
C PHE A 248 -9.89 -1.24 -22.41
N VAL A 249 -10.39 -0.67 -23.50
CA VAL A 249 -9.94 -0.97 -24.85
C VAL A 249 -9.50 0.32 -25.51
N THR A 250 -8.26 0.34 -26.00
CA THR A 250 -7.76 1.44 -26.83
C THR A 250 -7.41 0.96 -28.22
N PHE A 251 -7.68 1.77 -29.22
CA PHE A 251 -7.29 1.50 -30.59
C PHE A 251 -7.10 2.80 -31.38
N GLU A 252 -6.25 2.75 -32.37
CA GLU A 252 -6.03 3.86 -33.29
C GLU A 252 -7.11 3.83 -34.37
N LEU A 253 -7.91 4.88 -34.43
CA LEU A 253 -9.02 5.00 -35.38
C LEU A 253 -8.50 5.46 -36.77
N ILE A 254 -7.65 6.46 -36.76
CA ILE A 254 -6.89 7.00 -37.91
C ILE A 254 -5.55 7.48 -37.37
N ASN A 255 -4.59 7.72 -38.26
CA ASN A 255 -3.26 8.20 -37.87
C ASN A 255 -3.31 9.34 -36.85
N ASN A 256 -2.68 9.12 -35.69
CA ASN A 256 -2.59 10.02 -34.55
C ASN A 256 -3.91 10.25 -33.76
N LEU A 257 -5.03 9.63 -34.13
CA LEU A 257 -6.28 9.68 -33.35
C LEU A 257 -6.57 8.33 -32.71
N SER A 258 -6.41 8.24 -31.41
CA SER A 258 -6.73 7.06 -30.63
C SER A 258 -8.05 7.21 -29.91
N THR A 259 -8.81 6.11 -29.85
CA THR A 259 -10.06 6.01 -29.11
C THR A 259 -9.87 5.07 -27.92
N ALA A 260 -10.46 5.43 -26.79
CA ALA A 260 -10.51 4.62 -25.58
C ALA A 260 -11.96 4.37 -25.15
N ILE A 261 -12.30 3.12 -24.91
CA ILE A 261 -13.60 2.69 -24.41
C ILE A 261 -13.37 1.99 -23.06
N GLN A 262 -14.10 2.42 -22.06
CA GLN A 262 -14.10 1.74 -20.76
C GLN A 262 -15.52 1.33 -20.38
N ILE A 263 -15.66 0.09 -19.95
CA ILE A 263 -16.87 -0.45 -19.35
C ILE A 263 -16.49 -0.98 -17.98
N GLY A 264 -17.23 -0.60 -16.96
CA GLY A 264 -17.00 -1.05 -15.59
C GLY A 264 -18.32 -1.47 -14.92
N TYR A 265 -18.24 -2.50 -14.10
CA TYR A 265 -19.28 -2.91 -13.18
C TYR A 265 -18.71 -2.88 -11.77
N VAL A 266 -19.43 -2.27 -10.85
CA VAL A 266 -19.10 -2.19 -9.43
C VAL A 266 -20.28 -2.73 -8.63
N GLN A 267 -20.02 -3.73 -7.81
CA GLN A 267 -20.88 -4.15 -6.72
C GLN A 267 -20.22 -3.72 -5.41
N TRP A 268 -20.92 -2.94 -4.61
CA TRP A 268 -20.39 -2.39 -3.36
C TRP A 268 -21.40 -2.60 -2.24
N GLU A 269 -21.13 -3.53 -1.37
CA GLU A 269 -21.86 -3.81 -0.15
C GLU A 269 -21.43 -2.82 0.93
N ASN A 270 -22.37 -2.27 1.67
CA ASN A 270 -22.15 -1.28 2.72
C ASN A 270 -21.40 -0.02 2.22
N ALA A 271 -21.73 0.49 1.05
CA ALA A 271 -21.20 1.75 0.55
C ALA A 271 -21.52 2.90 1.51
N GLY A 272 -20.49 3.68 1.85
CA GLY A 272 -20.55 4.71 2.88
C GLY A 272 -19.97 4.27 4.23
N PHE A 273 -19.50 3.02 4.32
CA PHE A 273 -18.78 2.54 5.49
C PHE A 273 -17.50 3.35 5.72
N ASP A 274 -17.33 3.84 6.95
CA ASP A 274 -16.11 4.51 7.39
C ASP A 274 -15.34 3.58 8.31
N PRO A 275 -14.15 3.11 7.88
CA PRO A 275 -13.36 2.16 8.66
C PRO A 275 -12.78 2.73 9.95
N TYR A 276 -12.79 4.04 10.12
CA TYR A 276 -12.10 4.73 11.21
C TYR A 276 -13.02 5.38 12.23
N ASN A 277 -14.27 5.67 11.87
CA ASN A 277 -15.22 6.31 12.76
C ASN A 277 -16.28 5.32 13.23
N ASP A 278 -16.82 5.58 14.41
CA ASP A 278 -17.95 4.82 14.91
C ASP A 278 -19.19 5.08 14.03
N PRO A 279 -19.90 4.02 13.57
CA PRO A 279 -21.09 4.17 12.75
C PRO A 279 -22.24 4.97 13.45
N ILE A 280 -22.18 5.18 14.76
CA ILE A 280 -23.18 5.94 15.52
C ILE A 280 -23.18 7.43 15.13
N GLY A 281 -22.14 7.94 14.48
CA GLY A 281 -22.05 9.33 14.04
C GLY A 281 -22.07 9.52 12.52
N SER A 282 -22.05 8.45 11.72
CA SER A 282 -22.04 8.58 10.27
C SER A 282 -23.43 9.03 9.79
N LEU A 283 -23.50 10.23 9.22
CA LEU A 283 -24.67 10.77 8.53
C LEU A 283 -25.05 9.98 7.27
N ASN A 284 -24.26 8.97 6.92
CA ASN A 284 -24.47 8.15 5.73
C ASN A 284 -25.09 6.81 6.11
N GLU A 285 -26.33 6.61 5.70
CA GLU A 285 -26.92 5.27 5.70
C GLU A 285 -26.08 4.35 4.81
N LEU A 286 -25.68 3.20 5.35
CA LEU A 286 -25.01 2.17 4.57
C LEU A 286 -25.94 1.68 3.46
N LYS A 287 -25.44 1.60 2.24
CA LYS A 287 -26.24 1.20 1.05
C LYS A 287 -25.46 0.21 0.21
N ASP A 288 -26.19 -0.76 -0.31
CA ASP A 288 -25.62 -1.60 -1.36
C ASP A 288 -25.79 -0.91 -2.72
N VAL A 289 -24.68 -0.80 -3.43
CA VAL A 289 -24.61 -0.11 -4.72
C VAL A 289 -24.19 -1.08 -5.79
N ASN A 290 -25.02 -1.20 -6.84
CA ASN A 290 -24.68 -1.90 -8.07
C ASN A 290 -24.67 -0.87 -9.21
N LYS A 291 -23.52 -0.67 -9.84
CA LYS A 291 -23.37 0.37 -10.85
C LYS A 291 -22.60 -0.14 -12.08
N ILE A 292 -23.17 0.12 -13.25
CA ILE A 292 -22.46 0.01 -14.52
C ILE A 292 -22.00 1.41 -14.93
N SER A 293 -20.74 1.53 -15.35
CA SER A 293 -20.15 2.75 -15.88
C SER A 293 -19.68 2.53 -17.30
N PHE A 294 -19.84 3.56 -18.13
CA PHE A 294 -19.33 3.60 -19.49
C PHE A 294 -18.59 4.93 -19.69
N SER A 295 -17.41 4.89 -20.29
CA SER A 295 -16.72 6.09 -20.73
C SER A 295 -16.15 5.91 -22.13
N LEU A 296 -16.16 6.99 -22.90
CA LEU A 296 -15.59 7.09 -24.25
C LEU A 296 -14.63 8.28 -24.25
N GLY A 297 -13.39 8.05 -24.65
CA GLY A 297 -12.37 9.08 -24.79
C GLY A 297 -11.75 9.06 -26.19
N MET A 298 -11.36 10.22 -26.67
CA MET A 298 -10.59 10.37 -27.91
C MET A 298 -9.33 11.19 -27.61
N TYR A 299 -8.19 10.75 -28.11
CA TYR A 299 -6.90 11.37 -27.91
C TYR A 299 -6.24 11.62 -29.25
N TYR A 300 -5.86 12.85 -29.50
CA TYR A 300 -5.12 13.23 -30.71
C TYR A 300 -3.68 13.53 -30.32
N ASN A 301 -2.73 12.81 -30.91
CA ASN A 301 -1.30 13.03 -30.72
C ASN A 301 -0.79 13.94 -31.82
N TYR A 302 -0.58 15.22 -31.53
CA TYR A 302 0.03 16.15 -32.42
C TYR A 302 1.55 16.04 -32.36
N GLU A 303 2.14 15.30 -33.30
CA GLU A 303 3.60 15.35 -33.53
C GLU A 303 3.93 16.57 -34.38
N ASN A 304 4.56 17.56 -33.77
CA ASN A 304 5.13 18.68 -34.50
C ASN A 304 6.36 18.16 -35.27
N ARG A 305 6.15 17.57 -36.43
CA ARG A 305 7.26 17.29 -37.35
C ARG A 305 7.86 18.63 -37.74
N LYS A 306 8.94 19.02 -37.07
CA LYS A 306 9.82 20.06 -37.60
C LYS A 306 10.19 19.62 -39.00
N LEU A 307 9.64 20.31 -40.01
CA LEU A 307 10.09 20.23 -41.37
C LEU A 307 11.60 20.51 -41.35
N ARG A 308 12.38 19.49 -41.66
CA ARG A 308 13.82 19.64 -41.97
C ARG A 308 13.96 20.17 -43.39
#